data_52521768609130d3eae12a12b7ea85c0
#
_entry.id   52521768609130d3eae12a12b7ea85c0
#
_cell.length_a   1.000
_cell.length_b   1.000
_cell.length_c   1.000
_cell.angle_alpha   90.00
_cell.angle_beta   90.00
_cell.angle_gamma   90.00
#
_symmetry.space_group_name_H-M   'P 1'
#
loop_
_entity.id
_entity.type
_entity.pdbx_description
1 polymer ?
#
loop_
_entity_poly.entity_id
_entity_poly.type
_entity_poly.pdbx_seq_one_letter_code
_entity_poly.pdbx_strand_id
1 'polypeptide(L)'
;MIFLNKDILLSNIDKIHTTGMGIDRIKMNLKLDTNDVVKFCKNKILDNNCDIYKQGKNLYCEIDNIKITINSYSYTIITAHLIK
;
A
#
# COMPACT_ATOMS: atom_id res chain seq x y z
N MET A 1 22.22 -13.75 -0.57
CA MET A 1 21.60 -12.68 0.24
C MET A 1 20.09 -12.76 0.14
N ILE A 2 19.41 -12.67 1.25
CA ILE A 2 17.94 -12.70 1.28
C ILE A 2 17.42 -11.27 1.44
N PHE A 3 16.56 -10.86 0.52
CA PHE A 3 15.92 -9.55 0.61
C PHE A 3 14.56 -9.70 1.30
N LEU A 4 14.33 -8.86 2.28
CA LEU A 4 13.01 -8.81 2.93
C LEU A 4 11.99 -8.19 1.99
N ASN A 5 10.71 -8.57 2.14
CA ASN A 5 9.63 -8.02 1.34
C ASN A 5 9.59 -6.49 1.43
N LYS A 6 9.91 -5.95 2.60
CA LYS A 6 9.98 -4.50 2.80
C LYS A 6 11.02 -3.87 1.88
N ASP A 7 12.22 -4.47 1.80
CA ASP A 7 13.30 -3.94 0.97
C ASP A 7 12.90 -3.94 -0.51
N ILE A 8 12.27 -5.02 -0.95
CA ILE A 8 11.81 -5.15 -2.33
C ILE A 8 10.78 -4.06 -2.65
N LEU A 9 9.80 -3.89 -1.77
CA LEU A 9 8.76 -2.90 -1.98
C LEU A 9 9.31 -1.47 -1.99
N LEU A 10 10.20 -1.15 -1.05
CA LEU A 10 10.78 0.19 -0.98
C LEU A 10 11.64 0.50 -2.20
N SER A 11 12.33 -0.52 -2.75
CA SER A 11 13.11 -0.35 -3.96
C SER A 11 12.24 -0.07 -5.19
N ASN A 12 10.95 -0.41 -5.11
CA ASN A 12 10.00 -0.22 -6.21
C ASN A 12 8.91 0.79 -5.86
N ILE A 13 9.17 1.65 -4.88
CA ILE A 13 8.15 2.60 -4.40
C ILE A 13 7.62 3.50 -5.51
N ASP A 14 8.47 3.84 -6.48
CA ASP A 14 8.07 4.70 -7.60
C ASP A 14 7.12 4.00 -8.57
N LYS A 15 7.01 2.68 -8.50
CA LYS A 15 6.12 1.91 -9.36
C LYS A 15 4.71 1.79 -8.80
N ILE A 16 4.52 2.17 -7.55
CA ILE A 16 3.22 2.04 -6.89
C ILE A 16 2.23 3.00 -7.54
N HIS A 17 1.07 2.46 -7.89
CA HIS A 17 -0.01 3.21 -8.53
C HIS A 17 -1.34 2.54 -8.23
N THR A 18 -2.42 3.15 -8.68
CA THR A 18 -3.75 2.55 -8.58
C THR A 18 -4.60 3.02 -9.76
N THR A 19 -5.81 2.46 -9.86
CA THR A 19 -6.77 2.84 -10.89
C THR A 19 -7.70 3.94 -10.38
N GLY A 20 -8.50 4.53 -11.29
CA GLY A 20 -9.51 5.50 -10.88
C GLY A 20 -10.48 4.92 -9.86
N MET A 21 -10.92 3.68 -10.09
CA MET A 21 -11.80 3.01 -9.12
C MET A 21 -11.09 2.77 -7.80
N GLY A 22 -9.79 2.47 -7.87
CA GLY A 22 -8.98 2.30 -6.67
C GLY A 22 -8.88 3.57 -5.84
N ILE A 23 -8.72 4.72 -6.51
CA ILE A 23 -8.67 6.01 -5.83
C ILE A 23 -9.95 6.22 -5.02
N ASP A 24 -11.11 6.04 -5.65
CA ASP A 24 -12.39 6.25 -4.99
C ASP A 24 -12.58 5.29 -3.83
N ARG A 25 -12.21 4.02 -4.03
CA ARG A 25 -12.36 2.99 -3.00
C ARG A 25 -11.48 3.29 -1.78
N ILE A 26 -10.22 3.62 -2.02
CA ILE A 26 -9.28 3.92 -0.94
C ILE A 26 -9.73 5.16 -0.19
N LYS A 27 -10.12 6.20 -0.93
CA LYS A 27 -10.58 7.45 -0.35
C LYS A 27 -11.80 7.22 0.56
N MET A 28 -12.74 6.41 0.10
CA MET A 28 -13.95 6.09 0.87
C MET A 28 -13.61 5.24 2.08
N ASN A 29 -12.82 4.20 1.91
CA ASN A 29 -12.49 3.25 2.99
C ASN A 29 -11.71 3.91 4.12
N LEU A 30 -10.81 4.83 3.78
CA LEU A 30 -9.97 5.51 4.77
C LEU A 30 -10.50 6.88 5.15
N LYS A 31 -11.62 7.30 4.55
CA LYS A 31 -12.24 8.62 4.82
C LYS A 31 -11.26 9.76 4.61
N LEU A 32 -10.58 9.74 3.47
CA LEU A 32 -9.57 10.73 3.14
C LEU A 32 -10.19 11.94 2.43
N ASP A 33 -9.66 13.12 2.72
CA ASP A 33 -10.06 14.35 2.06
C ASP A 33 -9.28 14.64 0.79
N THR A 34 -8.16 13.96 0.61
CA THR A 34 -7.28 14.18 -0.54
C THR A 34 -7.61 13.24 -1.67
N ASN A 35 -7.39 13.71 -2.92
CA ASN A 35 -7.47 12.83 -4.09
C ASN A 35 -6.13 12.14 -4.36
N ASP A 36 -5.05 12.56 -3.70
CA ASP A 36 -3.73 11.97 -3.90
C ASP A 36 -3.54 10.79 -2.95
N VAL A 37 -4.36 9.75 -3.16
CA VAL A 37 -4.35 8.57 -2.29
C VAL A 37 -3.07 7.75 -2.48
N VAL A 38 -2.47 7.78 -3.67
CA VAL A 38 -1.22 7.06 -3.92
C VAL A 38 -0.10 7.64 -3.07
N LYS A 39 0.02 8.96 -3.02
CA LYS A 39 1.02 9.62 -2.19
C LYS A 39 0.78 9.31 -0.72
N PHE A 40 -0.47 9.33 -0.28
CA PHE A 40 -0.82 8.98 1.08
C PHE A 40 -0.33 7.56 1.42
N CYS A 41 -0.63 6.60 0.54
CA CYS A 41 -0.22 5.22 0.75
C CYS A 41 1.30 5.06 0.73
N LYS A 42 1.99 5.74 -0.19
CA LYS A 42 3.44 5.69 -0.25
C LYS A 42 4.07 6.20 1.06
N ASN A 43 3.54 7.29 1.59
CA ASN A 43 4.05 7.84 2.85
C ASN A 43 3.88 6.85 4.01
N LYS A 44 2.76 6.12 4.03
CA LYS A 44 2.54 5.09 5.04
C LYS A 44 3.52 3.92 4.88
N ILE A 45 3.74 3.50 3.64
CA ILE A 45 4.66 2.39 3.34
C ILE A 45 6.09 2.76 3.73
N LEU A 46 6.48 4.01 3.54
CA LEU A 46 7.83 4.49 3.86
C LEU A 46 8.08 4.66 5.36
N ASP A 47 7.03 4.61 6.17
CA ASP A 47 7.18 4.75 7.62
C ASP A 47 7.94 3.54 8.18
N ASN A 48 8.88 3.79 9.09
CA ASN A 48 9.69 2.73 9.68
C ASN A 48 8.86 1.73 10.48
N ASN A 49 7.69 2.13 10.94
CA ASN A 49 6.81 1.27 11.72
C ASN A 49 5.86 0.44 10.87
N CYS A 50 5.91 0.58 9.55
CA CYS A 50 5.04 -0.18 8.67
C CYS A 50 5.48 -1.63 8.59
N ASP A 51 4.56 -2.55 8.88
CA ASP A 51 4.78 -3.98 8.71
C ASP A 51 4.43 -4.37 7.29
N ILE A 52 5.39 -4.94 6.58
CA ILE A 52 5.21 -5.35 5.19
C ILE A 52 5.46 -6.85 5.08
N TYR A 53 4.48 -7.56 4.55
CA TYR A 53 4.61 -9.01 4.36
C TYR A 53 3.90 -9.43 3.07
N LYS A 54 4.24 -10.60 2.58
CA LYS A 54 3.68 -11.13 1.33
C LYS A 54 2.86 -12.37 1.63
N GLN A 55 1.67 -12.43 1.03
CA GLN A 55 0.83 -13.63 1.03
C GLN A 55 0.29 -13.85 -0.38
N GLY A 56 0.59 -15.01 -0.96
CA GLY A 56 0.20 -15.29 -2.33
C GLY A 56 0.81 -14.29 -3.29
N LYS A 57 -0.03 -13.62 -4.05
CA LYS A 57 0.40 -12.64 -5.05
C LYS A 57 0.43 -11.22 -4.54
N ASN A 58 0.07 -11.01 -3.26
CA ASN A 58 -0.10 -9.68 -2.73
C ASN A 58 0.90 -9.36 -1.65
N LEU A 59 1.28 -8.07 -1.61
CA LEU A 59 2.02 -7.49 -0.51
C LEU A 59 1.03 -6.73 0.37
N TYR A 60 1.17 -6.88 1.68
CA TYR A 60 0.32 -6.23 2.66
C TYR A 60 1.15 -5.30 3.51
N CYS A 61 0.68 -4.09 3.70
CA CYS A 61 1.36 -3.08 4.50
C CYS A 61 0.41 -2.62 5.60
N GLU A 62 0.80 -2.81 6.85
CA GLU A 62 -0.04 -2.48 8.00
C GLU A 62 0.64 -1.44 8.86
N ILE A 63 -0.04 -0.32 9.04
CA ILE A 63 0.41 0.77 9.90
C ILE A 63 -0.78 1.64 10.26
N ASP A 64 -0.81 2.16 11.49
CA ASP A 64 -1.85 3.10 11.96
C ASP A 64 -3.27 2.56 11.77
N ASN A 65 -3.46 1.25 11.98
CA ASN A 65 -4.74 0.56 11.77
C ASN A 65 -5.21 0.57 10.32
N ILE A 66 -4.29 0.79 9.39
CA ILE A 66 -4.57 0.77 7.96
C ILE A 66 -3.88 -0.45 7.36
N LYS A 67 -4.59 -1.16 6.49
CA LYS A 67 -4.02 -2.27 5.73
C LYS A 67 -4.09 -1.92 4.25
N ILE A 68 -2.92 -1.86 3.62
CA ILE A 68 -2.80 -1.55 2.19
C ILE A 68 -2.44 -2.84 1.47
N THR A 69 -3.23 -3.21 0.46
CA THR A 69 -3.00 -4.42 -0.33
C THR A 69 -2.47 -4.01 -1.70
N ILE A 70 -1.30 -4.55 -2.07
CA ILE A 70 -0.60 -4.21 -3.31
C ILE A 70 -0.31 -5.50 -4.07
N ASN A 71 -0.61 -5.52 -5.38
CA ASN A 71 -0.22 -6.65 -6.22
C ASN A 71 1.31 -6.66 -6.35
N SER A 72 1.94 -7.80 -6.03
CA SER A 72 3.40 -7.88 -5.99
C SER A 72 4.07 -7.89 -7.35
N TYR A 73 3.31 -8.10 -8.42
CA TYR A 73 3.86 -8.10 -9.77
C TYR A 73 3.74 -6.75 -10.46
N SER A 74 2.58 -6.11 -10.34
CA SER A 74 2.31 -4.85 -11.02
C SER A 74 2.48 -3.63 -10.14
N TYR A 75 2.60 -3.82 -8.82
CA TYR A 75 2.65 -2.74 -7.82
C TYR A 75 1.40 -1.87 -7.83
N THR A 76 0.28 -2.45 -8.26
CA THR A 76 -1.01 -1.77 -8.20
C THR A 76 -1.58 -1.89 -6.79
N ILE A 77 -1.99 -0.77 -6.21
CA ILE A 77 -2.72 -0.81 -4.95
C ILE A 77 -4.12 -1.32 -5.27
N ILE A 78 -4.43 -2.49 -4.74
CA ILE A 78 -5.74 -3.12 -4.96
C ILE A 78 -6.77 -2.45 -4.08
N THR A 79 -6.45 -2.25 -2.83
CA THR A 79 -7.31 -1.57 -1.88
C THR A 79 -6.51 -1.15 -0.65
N ALA A 80 -7.11 -0.27 0.13
CA ALA A 80 -6.62 0.06 1.47
C ALA A 80 -7.84 0.28 2.34
N HIS A 81 -7.79 -0.23 3.57
CA HIS A 81 -8.94 -0.11 4.46
C HIS A 81 -8.47 -0.09 5.91
N LEU A 82 -9.38 0.30 6.80
CA LEU A 82 -9.10 0.28 8.23
C LEU A 82 -9.20 -1.15 8.72
N ILE A 83 -8.22 -1.57 9.55
CA ILE A 83 -8.18 -2.93 10.08
C ILE A 83 -9.31 -3.15 11.08
N LYS A 84 -9.69 -2.10 11.75
CA LYS A 84 -10.65 -2.25 12.81
C LYS A 84 -11.85 -1.36 12.61
#